data_c5efeb9c7500c1827d660234347dc2b2
#
_entry.id   c5efeb9c7500c1827d660234347dc2b2
#
_cell.length_a   1.000
_cell.length_b   1.000
_cell.length_c   1.000
_cell.angle_alpha   90.00
_cell.angle_beta   90.00
_cell.angle_gamma   90.00
#
_symmetry.space_group_name_H-M   'P 1'
#
loop_
_entity.id
_entity.type
_entity.pdbx_description
1 polymer ?
#
loop_
_entity_poly.entity_id
_entity_poly.type
_entity_poly.pdbx_seq_one_letter_code
_entity_poly.pdbx_strand_id
1 'polypeptide(L)'
;MQKKNKPINSYESKHSSKREKDLFYSLCDKNHDVIKTENFKQTLLKSGLKKNDNRLYSLFQMLDTFGKEIYYDDFIKIISSAGLLVEKALRGELALPDFSDFSKNVDEMFKEVAKNKSGELASYIPPLAKVDPDQFGISIVTVDGQVYQRGDFNEDFSIQSMCKPFNYCFALEELGLDEVHKHVGQEPSGRKFNDLTLLVRSSEGFQNNSTNIPFNPMINAGAIMTTGLINSDETYEKRFNFIKNEFAKLIGWTAKGKFDSKFPRFNKDVAREENFTGYHNMAIGYLLMETGNLPDKENNHKKKVNQKHDNFDFYNEPSVTEALKLYFSVCSLEMTATEVAMAAATLANNGVCPVTQDRVLNQKTVRDCLPILQSSGMYDASGAFFQQVGLPAKSGVGGGVFLVIPQLMGICIFSPRLDKQGNSVRGIEMAKQITSKYLVHMFDGAMTNADRIDPRIPISRWRANSCGEAIWAASNGDI
;
A
#
# COMPACT_ATOMS: atom_id res chain seq x y z
N MET A 1 -26.66 -51.99 14.80
CA MET A 1 -25.23 -51.82 15.13
C MET A 1 -24.84 -50.35 14.98
N GLN A 2 -24.86 -49.61 16.09
CA GLN A 2 -24.49 -48.22 16.15
C GLN A 2 -22.97 -48.10 16.37
N LYS A 3 -22.25 -47.51 15.42
CA LYS A 3 -20.83 -47.15 15.62
C LYS A 3 -20.76 -45.89 16.48
N LYS A 4 -20.23 -46.03 17.70
CA LYS A 4 -19.88 -44.94 18.61
C LYS A 4 -18.74 -44.14 18.00
N ASN A 5 -18.99 -42.87 17.65
CA ASN A 5 -17.94 -41.91 17.38
C ASN A 5 -17.17 -41.63 18.68
N LYS A 6 -15.86 -41.90 18.69
CA LYS A 6 -14.94 -41.43 19.74
C LYS A 6 -14.67 -39.93 19.53
N PRO A 7 -14.63 -39.13 20.60
CA PRO A 7 -14.30 -37.72 20.46
C PRO A 7 -12.81 -37.51 20.15
N ILE A 8 -12.53 -36.72 19.09
CA ILE A 8 -11.21 -36.34 18.58
C ILE A 8 -10.48 -35.33 19.52
N ASN A 9 -11.07 -34.98 20.66
CA ASN A 9 -10.70 -33.83 21.48
C ASN A 9 -9.68 -34.04 22.60
N SER A 10 -9.00 -35.18 22.71
CA SER A 10 -8.08 -35.40 23.86
C SER A 10 -6.60 -35.15 23.58
N TYR A 11 -6.19 -35.07 22.32
CA TYR A 11 -4.78 -34.81 21.95
C TYR A 11 -4.47 -33.32 21.79
N GLU A 12 -5.41 -32.54 21.23
CA GLU A 12 -5.25 -31.08 21.09
C GLU A 12 -5.27 -30.35 22.42
N SER A 13 -6.10 -30.76 23.40
CA SER A 13 -6.20 -30.07 24.68
C SER A 13 -4.94 -30.25 25.57
N LYS A 14 -4.23 -31.36 25.46
CA LYS A 14 -2.98 -31.59 26.27
C LYS A 14 -1.78 -30.84 25.71
N HIS A 15 -1.67 -30.66 24.37
CA HIS A 15 -0.60 -29.90 23.76
C HIS A 15 -0.82 -28.38 23.85
N SER A 16 -2.07 -27.92 23.76
CA SER A 16 -2.47 -26.53 24.01
C SER A 16 -2.02 -26.08 25.41
N SER A 17 -2.37 -26.81 26.42
CA SER A 17 -2.02 -26.43 27.82
C SER A 17 -0.52 -26.37 28.10
N LYS A 18 0.31 -27.12 27.42
CA LYS A 18 1.77 -27.05 27.57
C LYS A 18 2.34 -25.78 26.90
N ARG A 19 1.90 -25.47 25.71
CA ARG A 19 2.33 -24.25 24.98
C ARG A 19 1.94 -22.96 25.73
N GLU A 20 0.76 -22.93 26.31
CA GLU A 20 0.26 -21.80 27.08
C GLU A 20 1.06 -21.62 28.38
N LYS A 21 1.40 -22.74 29.06
CA LYS A 21 2.29 -22.73 30.26
C LYS A 21 3.67 -22.21 29.92
N ASP A 22 4.29 -22.75 28.86
CA ASP A 22 5.63 -22.32 28.43
C ASP A 22 5.64 -20.82 28.11
N LEU A 23 4.59 -20.31 27.42
CA LEU A 23 4.45 -18.89 27.14
C LEU A 23 4.28 -18.07 28.44
N PHE A 24 3.41 -18.48 29.35
CA PHE A 24 3.21 -17.81 30.63
C PHE A 24 4.52 -17.67 31.40
N TYR A 25 5.25 -18.79 31.62
CA TYR A 25 6.52 -18.76 32.35
C TYR A 25 7.61 -17.96 31.65
N SER A 26 7.59 -17.85 30.33
CA SER A 26 8.53 -16.99 29.60
C SER A 26 8.31 -15.49 29.84
N LEU A 27 7.12 -15.10 30.28
CA LEU A 27 6.72 -13.72 30.56
C LEU A 27 6.77 -13.38 32.06
N CYS A 28 6.89 -14.41 32.96
CA CYS A 28 6.95 -14.21 34.40
C CYS A 28 8.22 -13.49 34.84
N ASP A 29 8.13 -12.75 35.92
CA ASP A 29 9.30 -12.26 36.67
C ASP A 29 10.09 -13.45 37.23
N LYS A 30 11.43 -13.38 37.18
CA LYS A 30 12.35 -14.49 37.54
C LYS A 30 12.15 -15.08 38.94
N ASN A 31 11.42 -14.40 39.82
CA ASN A 31 11.22 -14.78 41.20
C ASN A 31 9.77 -15.05 41.62
N HIS A 32 8.80 -14.89 40.70
CA HIS A 32 7.38 -15.04 41.01
C HIS A 32 6.64 -15.63 39.81
N ASP A 33 5.72 -16.57 40.04
CA ASP A 33 4.84 -17.17 39.00
C ASP A 33 3.70 -16.23 38.65
N VAL A 34 4.03 -14.94 38.37
CA VAL A 34 3.07 -13.92 37.97
C VAL A 34 3.67 -13.03 36.88
N ILE A 35 2.83 -12.50 36.01
CA ILE A 35 3.18 -11.50 35.00
C ILE A 35 2.75 -10.13 35.52
N LYS A 36 3.64 -9.15 35.55
CA LYS A 36 3.23 -7.76 35.81
C LYS A 36 2.39 -7.25 34.67
N THR A 37 1.19 -6.73 34.95
CA THR A 37 0.25 -6.22 33.94
C THR A 37 0.89 -5.18 33.03
N GLU A 38 1.73 -4.30 33.60
CA GLU A 38 2.43 -3.30 32.80
C GLU A 38 3.48 -3.92 31.88
N ASN A 39 4.23 -4.94 32.32
CA ASN A 39 5.18 -5.66 31.46
C ASN A 39 4.49 -6.36 30.31
N PHE A 40 3.30 -6.93 30.55
CA PHE A 40 2.49 -7.54 29.50
C PHE A 40 2.09 -6.50 28.43
N LYS A 41 1.55 -5.34 28.86
CA LYS A 41 1.21 -4.24 27.96
C LYS A 41 2.42 -3.76 27.17
N GLN A 42 3.56 -3.56 27.86
CA GLN A 42 4.80 -3.10 27.21
C GLN A 42 5.35 -4.12 26.20
N THR A 43 5.21 -5.41 26.45
CA THR A 43 5.62 -6.46 25.50
C THR A 43 4.81 -6.34 24.21
N LEU A 44 3.49 -6.15 24.28
CA LEU A 44 2.65 -5.93 23.12
C LEU A 44 3.03 -4.65 22.36
N LEU A 45 3.27 -3.54 23.07
CA LEU A 45 3.65 -2.28 22.44
C LEU A 45 5.04 -2.34 21.80
N LYS A 46 6.00 -3.01 22.45
CA LYS A 46 7.35 -3.22 21.92
C LYS A 46 7.37 -4.12 20.67
N SER A 47 6.38 -4.99 20.52
CA SER A 47 6.24 -5.78 19.30
C SER A 47 5.75 -4.95 18.09
N GLY A 48 5.48 -3.65 18.26
CA GLY A 48 5.04 -2.74 17.20
C GLY A 48 3.53 -2.59 17.06
N LEU A 49 2.75 -3.29 17.88
CA LEU A 49 1.30 -3.11 17.92
C LEU A 49 0.96 -1.79 18.62
N LYS A 50 -0.07 -1.10 18.14
CA LYS A 50 -0.49 0.20 18.70
C LYS A 50 -1.61 0.03 19.71
N LYS A 51 -1.60 0.86 20.77
CA LYS A 51 -2.67 0.87 21.79
C LYS A 51 -4.05 1.18 21.21
N ASN A 52 -4.12 1.96 20.16
CA ASN A 52 -5.36 2.32 19.46
C ASN A 52 -5.74 1.34 18.33
N ASP A 53 -5.08 0.19 18.24
CA ASP A 53 -5.51 -0.90 17.35
C ASP A 53 -6.85 -1.44 17.85
N ASN A 54 -7.87 -1.41 16.99
CA ASN A 54 -9.23 -1.84 17.35
C ASN A 54 -9.29 -3.30 17.81
N ARG A 55 -8.38 -4.15 17.31
CA ARG A 55 -8.28 -5.56 17.68
C ARG A 55 -7.81 -5.75 19.13
N LEU A 56 -7.13 -4.75 19.68
CA LEU A 56 -6.57 -4.77 21.05
C LEU A 56 -7.38 -3.94 22.05
N TYR A 57 -8.38 -3.19 21.59
CA TYR A 57 -9.13 -2.26 22.44
C TYR A 57 -9.77 -2.98 23.65
N SER A 58 -10.51 -4.05 23.41
CA SER A 58 -11.13 -4.85 24.47
C SER A 58 -10.09 -5.49 25.40
N LEU A 59 -8.96 -5.92 24.87
CA LEU A 59 -7.85 -6.46 25.66
C LEU A 59 -7.27 -5.40 26.59
N PHE A 60 -6.95 -4.20 26.09
CA PHE A 60 -6.41 -3.15 26.96
C PHE A 60 -7.41 -2.72 28.03
N GLN A 61 -8.70 -2.63 27.71
CA GLN A 61 -9.73 -2.37 28.70
C GLN A 61 -9.77 -3.48 29.79
N MET A 62 -9.73 -4.73 29.38
CA MET A 62 -9.69 -5.86 30.30
C MET A 62 -8.44 -5.83 31.17
N LEU A 63 -7.27 -5.56 30.60
CA LEU A 63 -6.01 -5.43 31.35
C LEU A 63 -6.02 -4.28 32.37
N ASP A 64 -6.79 -3.23 32.12
CA ASP A 64 -6.96 -2.12 33.07
C ASP A 64 -7.84 -2.52 34.29
N THR A 65 -8.63 -3.60 34.19
CA THR A 65 -9.42 -4.15 35.30
C THR A 65 -8.65 -5.19 36.14
N PHE A 66 -7.66 -5.85 35.55
CA PHE A 66 -6.74 -6.69 36.31
C PHE A 66 -5.81 -5.81 37.13
N GLY A 67 -5.56 -6.17 38.39
CA GLY A 67 -4.64 -5.43 39.25
C GLY A 67 -3.21 -5.31 38.66
N LYS A 68 -2.23 -5.23 39.54
CA LYS A 68 -0.81 -5.11 39.11
C LYS A 68 -0.23 -6.41 38.56
N GLU A 69 -0.87 -7.54 38.80
CA GLU A 69 -0.37 -8.89 38.53
C GLU A 69 -1.41 -9.73 37.80
N ILE A 70 -0.96 -10.51 36.83
CA ILE A 70 -1.74 -11.47 36.05
C ILE A 70 -1.27 -12.87 36.47
N TYR A 71 -2.17 -13.63 37.04
CA TYR A 71 -1.96 -15.02 37.39
C TYR A 71 -2.29 -15.95 36.22
N TYR A 72 -1.82 -17.19 36.27
CA TYR A 72 -1.96 -18.16 35.19
C TYR A 72 -3.43 -18.30 34.66
N ASP A 73 -4.40 -18.42 35.54
CA ASP A 73 -5.80 -18.59 35.16
C ASP A 73 -6.38 -17.34 34.41
N ASP A 74 -5.92 -16.16 34.84
CA ASP A 74 -6.31 -14.90 34.16
C ASP A 74 -5.56 -14.73 32.83
N PHE A 75 -4.29 -15.16 32.78
CA PHE A 75 -3.55 -15.20 31.52
C PHE A 75 -4.24 -16.10 30.48
N ILE A 76 -4.73 -17.28 30.87
CA ILE A 76 -5.48 -18.17 29.97
C ILE A 76 -6.76 -17.49 29.46
N LYS A 77 -7.50 -16.79 30.32
CA LYS A 77 -8.68 -16.01 29.91
C LYS A 77 -8.30 -14.90 28.91
N ILE A 78 -7.23 -14.19 29.16
CA ILE A 78 -6.70 -13.14 28.30
C ILE A 78 -6.37 -13.71 26.91
N ILE A 79 -5.54 -14.76 26.83
CA ILE A 79 -5.12 -15.36 25.56
C ILE A 79 -6.32 -15.93 24.79
N SER A 80 -7.23 -16.62 25.48
CA SER A 80 -8.43 -17.18 24.86
C SER A 80 -9.38 -16.11 24.28
N SER A 81 -9.42 -14.91 24.88
CA SER A 81 -10.26 -13.81 24.45
C SER A 81 -9.58 -12.88 23.43
N ALA A 82 -8.26 -12.74 23.49
CA ALA A 82 -7.49 -11.79 22.72
C ALA A 82 -7.14 -12.28 21.30
N GLY A 83 -7.32 -13.56 21.01
CA GLY A 83 -7.11 -14.16 19.71
C GLY A 83 -5.65 -14.35 19.31
N LEU A 84 -5.44 -14.89 18.11
CA LEU A 84 -4.14 -15.31 17.57
C LEU A 84 -3.10 -14.17 17.48
N LEU A 85 -3.53 -12.94 17.27
CA LEU A 85 -2.62 -11.79 17.14
C LEU A 85 -1.78 -11.58 18.39
N VAL A 86 -2.42 -11.64 19.56
CA VAL A 86 -1.74 -11.43 20.85
C VAL A 86 -0.79 -12.58 21.15
N GLU A 87 -1.21 -13.82 20.88
CA GLU A 87 -0.34 -14.99 21.04
C GLU A 87 0.92 -14.87 20.16
N LYS A 88 0.75 -14.54 18.87
CA LYS A 88 1.88 -14.30 17.96
C LYS A 88 2.79 -13.18 18.47
N ALA A 89 2.23 -12.08 18.96
CA ALA A 89 3.01 -10.95 19.49
C ALA A 89 3.87 -11.38 20.69
N LEU A 90 3.28 -12.12 21.62
CA LEU A 90 3.99 -12.60 22.82
C LEU A 90 5.05 -13.66 22.51
N ARG A 91 4.88 -14.42 21.42
CA ARG A 91 5.86 -15.43 20.96
C ARG A 91 6.95 -14.86 20.05
N GLY A 92 6.85 -13.58 19.63
CA GLY A 92 7.74 -13.02 18.61
C GLY A 92 7.54 -13.65 17.23
N GLU A 93 6.30 -14.00 16.88
CA GLU A 93 5.90 -14.64 15.62
C GLU A 93 5.14 -13.70 14.69
N LEU A 94 5.17 -12.38 14.95
CA LEU A 94 4.65 -11.38 14.05
C LEU A 94 5.55 -11.23 12.81
N ALA A 95 5.06 -10.58 11.80
CA ALA A 95 5.74 -10.37 10.51
C ALA A 95 7.18 -9.83 10.66
N LEU A 96 7.41 -8.98 11.68
CA LEU A 96 8.73 -8.52 12.11
C LEU A 96 8.95 -8.96 13.57
N PRO A 97 9.60 -10.12 13.82
CA PRO A 97 9.85 -10.64 15.16
C PRO A 97 10.66 -9.66 16.03
N ASP A 98 11.74 -9.12 15.50
CA ASP A 98 12.63 -8.17 16.18
C ASP A 98 12.27 -6.72 15.82
N PHE A 99 11.00 -6.34 15.96
CA PHE A 99 10.47 -5.04 15.59
C PHE A 99 11.24 -3.87 16.20
N SER A 100 11.69 -4.01 17.45
CA SER A 100 12.46 -2.96 18.12
C SER A 100 13.81 -2.68 17.44
N ASP A 101 14.51 -3.72 17.02
CA ASP A 101 15.81 -3.58 16.36
C ASP A 101 15.65 -3.14 14.89
N PHE A 102 14.61 -3.64 14.23
CA PHE A 102 14.20 -3.11 12.92
C PHE A 102 13.93 -1.60 13.01
N SER A 103 13.17 -1.15 14.00
CA SER A 103 12.85 0.27 14.20
C SER A 103 14.07 1.13 14.43
N LYS A 104 15.04 0.68 15.25
CA LYS A 104 16.32 1.39 15.47
C LYS A 104 17.12 1.53 14.17
N ASN A 105 17.21 0.46 13.40
CA ASN A 105 17.90 0.51 12.11
C ASN A 105 17.25 1.50 11.14
N VAL A 106 15.91 1.53 11.08
CA VAL A 106 15.17 2.50 10.25
C VAL A 106 15.36 3.93 10.77
N ASP A 107 15.43 4.13 12.09
CA ASP A 107 15.76 5.44 12.70
C ASP A 107 17.14 5.95 12.28
N GLU A 108 18.14 5.08 12.18
CA GLU A 108 19.50 5.43 11.73
C GLU A 108 19.47 5.82 10.25
N MET A 109 18.82 5.02 9.40
CA MET A 109 18.63 5.33 7.99
C MET A 109 17.92 6.67 7.78
N PHE A 110 16.83 6.89 8.55
CA PHE A 110 16.06 8.12 8.48
C PHE A 110 16.92 9.36 8.80
N LYS A 111 17.75 9.29 9.85
CA LYS A 111 18.66 10.38 10.23
C LYS A 111 19.70 10.67 9.14
N GLU A 112 20.19 9.64 8.46
CA GLU A 112 21.16 9.80 7.37
C GLU A 112 20.51 10.44 6.15
N VAL A 113 19.37 9.89 5.70
CA VAL A 113 18.62 10.39 4.54
C VAL A 113 18.09 11.81 4.76
N ALA A 114 17.76 12.20 5.99
CA ALA A 114 17.32 13.56 6.33
C ALA A 114 18.34 14.65 6.00
N LYS A 115 19.62 14.30 5.88
CA LYS A 115 20.72 15.23 5.50
C LYS A 115 20.65 15.61 4.02
N ASN A 116 20.02 14.80 3.18
CA ASN A 116 19.90 15.09 1.76
C ASN A 116 18.85 16.19 1.53
N LYS A 117 19.32 17.34 1.04
CA LYS A 117 18.51 18.52 0.72
C LYS A 117 18.41 18.77 -0.79
N SER A 118 18.82 17.83 -1.61
CA SER A 118 18.74 17.94 -3.07
C SER A 118 17.31 17.76 -3.57
N GLY A 119 17.07 18.12 -4.82
CA GLY A 119 15.76 18.07 -5.44
C GLY A 119 14.97 19.38 -5.27
N GLU A 120 13.88 19.49 -6.01
CA GLU A 120 13.02 20.67 -6.07
C GLU A 120 11.56 20.32 -5.84
N LEU A 121 10.75 21.29 -5.40
CA LEU A 121 9.31 21.11 -5.28
C LEU A 121 8.65 21.01 -6.66
N ALA A 122 7.54 20.25 -6.73
CA ALA A 122 6.65 20.36 -7.87
C ALA A 122 6.08 21.79 -7.92
N SER A 123 6.24 22.48 -9.04
CA SER A 123 5.88 23.90 -9.20
C SER A 123 4.83 24.16 -10.27
N TYR A 124 4.28 23.11 -10.89
CA TYR A 124 3.31 23.27 -11.98
C TYR A 124 1.93 23.76 -11.51
N ILE A 125 1.59 23.60 -10.22
CA ILE A 125 0.43 24.20 -9.58
C ILE A 125 0.82 24.86 -8.24
N PRO A 126 0.21 26.02 -7.90
CA PRO A 126 0.59 26.78 -6.70
C PRO A 126 0.50 26.03 -5.37
N PRO A 127 -0.50 25.15 -5.12
CA PRO A 127 -0.56 24.42 -3.87
C PRO A 127 0.63 23.51 -3.61
N LEU A 128 1.18 22.86 -4.63
CA LEU A 128 2.35 21.98 -4.50
C LEU A 128 3.66 22.78 -4.33
N ALA A 129 3.72 23.98 -4.92
CA ALA A 129 4.88 24.86 -4.81
C ALA A 129 5.05 25.52 -3.42
N LYS A 130 4.00 25.50 -2.58
CA LYS A 130 3.97 26.17 -1.27
C LYS A 130 4.25 25.25 -0.08
N VAL A 131 4.43 23.95 -0.31
CA VAL A 131 4.73 23.00 0.77
C VAL A 131 6.13 23.25 1.34
N ASP A 132 6.34 22.89 2.61
CA ASP A 132 7.67 22.97 3.20
C ASP A 132 8.59 21.92 2.58
N PRO A 133 9.66 22.32 1.85
CA PRO A 133 10.55 21.39 1.16
C PRO A 133 11.34 20.48 2.13
N ASP A 134 11.40 20.81 3.41
CA ASP A 134 12.18 20.09 4.39
C ASP A 134 11.38 19.02 5.14
N GLN A 135 10.06 18.97 4.95
CA GLN A 135 9.24 17.87 5.47
C GLN A 135 9.79 16.51 5.06
N PHE A 136 9.84 15.60 6.03
CA PHE A 136 10.29 14.24 5.82
C PHE A 136 9.63 13.31 6.84
N GLY A 137 8.83 12.39 6.36
CA GLY A 137 8.12 11.40 7.15
C GLY A 137 8.18 10.01 6.55
N ILE A 138 8.17 8.99 7.39
CA ILE A 138 8.04 7.60 6.99
C ILE A 138 7.06 6.88 7.89
N SER A 139 6.25 6.02 7.31
CA SER A 139 5.46 5.04 8.02
C SER A 139 5.61 3.66 7.37
N ILE A 140 5.67 2.62 8.20
CA ILE A 140 5.75 1.22 7.82
C ILE A 140 4.64 0.49 8.55
N VAL A 141 3.85 -0.29 7.82
CA VAL A 141 2.77 -1.11 8.36
C VAL A 141 2.96 -2.54 7.88
N THR A 142 3.04 -3.49 8.80
CA THR A 142 3.15 -4.91 8.45
C THR A 142 1.79 -5.57 8.20
N VAL A 143 1.80 -6.74 7.58
CA VAL A 143 0.59 -7.55 7.35
C VAL A 143 -0.11 -7.99 8.65
N ASP A 144 0.60 -8.02 9.78
CA ASP A 144 0.04 -8.26 11.11
C ASP A 144 -0.43 -6.96 11.81
N GLY A 145 -0.17 -5.79 11.21
CA GLY A 145 -0.56 -4.48 11.74
C GLY A 145 0.44 -3.88 12.75
N GLN A 146 1.71 -4.32 12.76
CA GLN A 146 2.78 -3.60 13.45
C GLN A 146 3.02 -2.27 12.72
N VAL A 147 3.22 -1.18 13.46
CA VAL A 147 3.34 0.17 12.89
C VAL A 147 4.58 0.88 13.40
N TYR A 148 5.49 1.23 12.48
CA TYR A 148 6.61 2.14 12.70
C TYR A 148 6.30 3.51 12.07
N GLN A 149 6.68 4.59 12.76
CA GLN A 149 6.42 5.96 12.33
C GLN A 149 7.57 6.86 12.75
N ARG A 150 8.02 7.75 11.83
CA ARG A 150 9.09 8.72 12.11
C ARG A 150 8.94 10.01 11.31
N GLY A 151 9.33 11.13 11.90
CA GLY A 151 9.28 12.46 11.25
C GLY A 151 7.87 12.94 11.02
N ASP A 152 7.63 13.56 9.88
CA ASP A 152 6.35 14.18 9.49
C ASP A 152 5.35 13.15 8.93
N PHE A 153 5.24 11.98 9.58
CA PHE A 153 4.41 10.86 9.14
C PHE A 153 2.90 11.15 9.20
N ASN A 154 2.50 12.15 9.97
CA ASN A 154 1.10 12.55 10.20
C ASN A 154 0.70 13.83 9.45
N GLU A 155 1.60 14.38 8.64
CA GLU A 155 1.27 15.50 7.77
C GLU A 155 0.42 15.04 6.59
N ASP A 156 -0.59 15.85 6.28
CA ASP A 156 -1.46 15.61 5.13
C ASP A 156 -0.76 16.06 3.85
N PHE A 157 -0.75 15.21 2.85
CA PHE A 157 -0.24 15.56 1.52
C PHE A 157 -1.12 14.99 0.42
N SER A 158 -1.18 15.69 -0.70
CA SER A 158 -1.92 15.24 -1.89
C SER A 158 -1.28 13.98 -2.46
N ILE A 159 -2.07 12.90 -2.58
CA ILE A 159 -1.55 11.59 -3.03
C ILE A 159 -1.17 11.56 -4.49
N GLN A 160 -1.74 12.46 -5.30
CA GLN A 160 -1.40 12.60 -6.71
C GLN A 160 -1.37 11.22 -7.42
N SER A 161 -0.35 10.96 -8.22
CA SER A 161 -0.23 9.71 -8.97
C SER A 161 -0.16 8.44 -8.12
N MET A 162 -0.07 8.52 -6.79
CA MET A 162 -0.18 7.33 -5.94
C MET A 162 -1.59 6.72 -5.93
N CYS A 163 -2.62 7.45 -6.36
CA CYS A 163 -3.96 6.91 -6.52
C CYS A 163 -4.09 5.89 -7.66
N LYS A 164 -3.23 5.95 -8.68
CA LYS A 164 -3.37 5.19 -9.94
C LYS A 164 -3.48 3.68 -9.76
N PRO A 165 -2.59 3.02 -9.01
CA PRO A 165 -2.71 1.57 -8.82
C PRO A 165 -3.97 1.17 -8.06
N PHE A 166 -4.46 1.99 -7.14
CA PHE A 166 -5.70 1.72 -6.43
C PHE A 166 -6.92 1.88 -7.35
N ASN A 167 -6.97 2.95 -8.16
CA ASN A 167 -8.02 3.13 -9.17
C ASN A 167 -8.04 1.96 -10.17
N TYR A 168 -6.87 1.49 -10.59
CA TYR A 168 -6.77 0.30 -11.43
C TYR A 168 -7.32 -0.94 -10.71
N CYS A 169 -7.00 -1.15 -9.44
CA CYS A 169 -7.58 -2.23 -8.64
C CYS A 169 -9.12 -2.11 -8.57
N PHE A 170 -9.66 -0.91 -8.33
CA PHE A 170 -11.12 -0.71 -8.27
C PHE A 170 -11.80 -1.01 -9.60
N ALA A 171 -11.21 -0.61 -10.72
CA ALA A 171 -11.71 -0.98 -12.03
C ALA A 171 -11.65 -2.50 -12.28
N LEU A 172 -10.59 -3.17 -11.84
CA LEU A 172 -10.47 -4.64 -11.93
C LEU A 172 -11.50 -5.38 -11.06
N GLU A 173 -11.79 -4.87 -9.85
CA GLU A 173 -12.83 -5.45 -8.97
C GLU A 173 -14.22 -5.38 -9.60
N GLU A 174 -14.51 -4.28 -10.30
CA GLU A 174 -15.82 -4.04 -10.91
C GLU A 174 -16.00 -4.79 -12.23
N LEU A 175 -15.03 -4.69 -13.13
CA LEU A 175 -15.17 -5.12 -14.53
C LEU A 175 -14.41 -6.42 -14.84
N GLY A 176 -13.43 -6.77 -14.03
CA GLY A 176 -12.51 -7.89 -14.30
C GLY A 176 -11.39 -7.54 -15.28
N LEU A 177 -10.39 -8.43 -15.32
CA LEU A 177 -9.15 -8.23 -16.07
C LEU A 177 -9.38 -8.04 -17.57
N ASP A 178 -10.15 -8.93 -18.17
CA ASP A 178 -10.35 -8.98 -19.61
C ASP A 178 -11.07 -7.72 -20.14
N GLU A 179 -12.02 -7.20 -19.37
CA GLU A 179 -12.75 -6.00 -19.75
C GLU A 179 -11.88 -4.76 -19.61
N VAL A 180 -11.21 -4.57 -18.48
CA VAL A 180 -10.31 -3.43 -18.26
C VAL A 180 -9.22 -3.37 -19.33
N HIS A 181 -8.66 -4.53 -19.72
CA HIS A 181 -7.59 -4.57 -20.71
C HIS A 181 -8.04 -4.48 -22.17
N LYS A 182 -9.34 -4.34 -22.44
CA LYS A 182 -9.80 -3.82 -23.74
C LYS A 182 -9.50 -2.32 -23.89
N HIS A 183 -9.43 -1.59 -22.78
CA HIS A 183 -9.31 -0.13 -22.71
C HIS A 183 -7.91 0.37 -22.34
N VAL A 184 -7.08 -0.45 -21.71
CA VAL A 184 -5.73 -0.09 -21.27
C VAL A 184 -4.78 -1.29 -21.41
N GLY A 185 -3.55 -1.04 -21.85
CA GLY A 185 -2.51 -2.06 -22.01
C GLY A 185 -1.83 -2.43 -20.68
N GLN A 186 -0.79 -3.24 -20.80
CA GLN A 186 0.02 -3.76 -19.68
C GLN A 186 1.51 -3.46 -19.85
N GLU A 187 1.88 -2.80 -20.94
CA GLU A 187 3.27 -2.63 -21.36
C GLU A 187 3.89 -1.33 -20.82
N PRO A 188 5.15 -1.34 -20.39
CA PRO A 188 5.90 -0.11 -20.18
C PRO A 188 5.92 0.73 -21.45
N SER A 189 5.67 2.03 -21.34
CA SER A 189 5.58 2.90 -22.52
C SER A 189 6.94 3.13 -23.23
N GLY A 190 8.06 2.98 -22.51
CA GLY A 190 9.36 3.42 -22.99
C GLY A 190 9.45 4.93 -23.28
N ARG A 191 8.45 5.70 -22.84
CA ARG A 191 8.26 7.13 -23.05
C ARG A 191 7.92 7.82 -21.75
N LYS A 192 7.85 9.15 -21.75
CA LYS A 192 7.44 9.92 -20.57
C LYS A 192 6.04 9.53 -20.12
N PHE A 193 5.82 9.52 -18.80
CA PHE A 193 4.54 9.13 -18.18
C PHE A 193 3.33 9.99 -18.61
N ASN A 194 3.58 11.15 -19.20
CA ASN A 194 2.59 12.08 -19.71
C ASN A 194 2.62 12.19 -21.24
N ASP A 195 3.27 11.28 -21.96
CA ASP A 195 3.31 11.27 -23.43
C ASP A 195 1.90 11.06 -24.03
N LEU A 196 1.65 11.68 -25.16
CA LEU A 196 0.39 11.57 -25.92
C LEU A 196 0.32 10.32 -26.79
N THR A 197 1.38 9.52 -26.85
CA THR A 197 1.42 8.33 -27.68
C THR A 197 0.61 7.20 -27.05
N LEU A 198 -0.20 6.54 -27.87
CA LEU A 198 -0.97 5.36 -27.51
C LEU A 198 -0.35 4.08 -28.11
N LEU A 199 -0.61 2.95 -27.46
CA LEU A 199 -0.25 1.62 -27.95
C LEU A 199 -1.22 1.23 -29.07
N VAL A 200 -0.68 0.92 -30.25
CA VAL A 200 -1.46 0.39 -31.36
C VAL A 200 -1.67 -1.11 -31.12
N ARG A 201 -2.92 -1.52 -30.92
CA ARG A 201 -3.31 -2.94 -30.85
C ARG A 201 -3.87 -3.36 -32.20
N SER A 202 -3.17 -4.22 -32.92
CA SER A 202 -3.72 -4.90 -34.09
C SER A 202 -4.68 -6.01 -33.63
N SER A 203 -5.93 -5.94 -34.05
CA SER A 203 -6.83 -7.08 -33.95
C SER A 203 -6.29 -8.21 -34.86
N GLU A 204 -6.13 -9.42 -34.34
CA GLU A 204 -5.87 -10.60 -35.15
C GLU A 204 -7.08 -10.83 -36.11
N GLY A 205 -6.89 -10.49 -37.36
CA GLY A 205 -7.90 -10.66 -38.40
C GLY A 205 -7.86 -9.53 -39.45
N PHE A 206 -8.14 -9.86 -40.69
CA PHE A 206 -8.06 -9.03 -41.88
C PHE A 206 -8.97 -7.75 -41.91
N GLN A 207 -9.39 -7.24 -40.78
CA GLN A 207 -10.08 -5.95 -40.69
C GLN A 207 -9.20 -4.92 -39.97
N ASN A 208 -8.97 -3.78 -40.64
CA ASN A 208 -8.14 -2.64 -40.22
C ASN A 208 -8.68 -1.88 -38.97
N ASN A 209 -9.09 -2.56 -37.93
CA ASN A 209 -9.50 -1.92 -36.67
C ASN A 209 -8.34 -2.00 -35.64
N SER A 210 -7.32 -1.15 -35.84
CA SER A 210 -6.35 -0.89 -34.79
C SER A 210 -6.99 -0.03 -33.71
N THR A 211 -7.14 -0.55 -32.51
CA THR A 211 -7.56 0.25 -31.36
C THR A 211 -6.32 0.84 -30.68
N ASN A 212 -6.26 2.15 -30.59
CA ASN A 212 -5.20 2.85 -29.88
C ASN A 212 -5.60 2.98 -28.41
N ILE A 213 -4.89 2.29 -27.51
CA ILE A 213 -5.14 2.30 -26.06
C ILE A 213 -3.92 2.81 -25.28
N PRO A 214 -4.09 3.34 -24.06
CA PRO A 214 -2.95 3.66 -23.19
C PRO A 214 -2.05 2.45 -22.93
N PHE A 215 -0.73 2.67 -22.80
CA PHE A 215 0.24 1.58 -22.59
C PHE A 215 0.00 0.79 -21.31
N ASN A 216 -0.29 1.46 -20.20
CA ASN A 216 -0.56 0.84 -18.90
C ASN A 216 -1.31 1.80 -17.97
N PRO A 217 -1.88 1.31 -16.84
CA PRO A 217 -2.64 2.13 -15.88
C PRO A 217 -1.81 3.15 -15.09
N MET A 218 -0.47 3.07 -15.09
CA MET A 218 0.39 3.91 -14.25
C MET A 218 0.81 5.22 -14.92
N ILE A 219 0.68 5.33 -16.26
CA ILE A 219 0.84 6.60 -16.98
C ILE A 219 -0.46 7.40 -16.95
N ASN A 220 -0.40 8.71 -17.27
CA ASN A 220 -1.57 9.58 -17.17
C ASN A 220 -2.74 9.12 -18.05
N ALA A 221 -2.48 8.77 -19.32
CA ALA A 221 -3.51 8.27 -20.23
C ALA A 221 -4.24 7.04 -19.66
N GLY A 222 -3.50 6.07 -19.17
CA GLY A 222 -4.09 4.87 -18.58
C GLY A 222 -4.81 5.13 -17.25
N ALA A 223 -4.33 6.08 -16.46
CA ALA A 223 -4.98 6.44 -15.20
C ALA A 223 -6.30 7.20 -15.43
N ILE A 224 -6.35 8.11 -16.42
CA ILE A 224 -7.59 8.76 -16.84
C ILE A 224 -8.59 7.71 -17.33
N MET A 225 -8.13 6.76 -18.15
CA MET A 225 -8.95 5.66 -18.66
C MET A 225 -9.50 4.81 -17.51
N THR A 226 -8.64 4.25 -16.64
CA THR A 226 -9.09 3.37 -15.54
C THR A 226 -10.00 4.08 -14.55
N THR A 227 -9.73 5.36 -14.24
CA THR A 227 -10.63 6.18 -13.42
C THR A 227 -11.96 6.41 -14.12
N GLY A 228 -11.94 6.63 -15.44
CA GLY A 228 -13.14 6.78 -16.26
C GLY A 228 -14.02 5.53 -16.33
N LEU A 229 -13.43 4.34 -16.18
CA LEU A 229 -14.16 3.07 -16.19
C LEU A 229 -14.94 2.82 -14.87
N ILE A 230 -14.45 3.30 -13.71
CA ILE A 230 -15.07 3.02 -12.41
C ILE A 230 -16.50 3.56 -12.34
N ASN A 231 -17.50 2.70 -12.14
CA ASN A 231 -18.93 3.03 -12.05
C ASN A 231 -19.35 4.01 -13.16
N SER A 232 -18.98 3.72 -14.41
CA SER A 232 -19.13 4.67 -15.53
C SER A 232 -20.57 5.12 -15.78
N ASP A 233 -21.56 4.33 -15.38
CA ASP A 233 -22.99 4.64 -15.52
C ASP A 233 -23.52 5.60 -14.45
N GLU A 234 -22.73 5.85 -13.40
CA GLU A 234 -23.14 6.66 -12.27
C GLU A 234 -22.73 8.13 -12.39
N THR A 235 -23.34 9.00 -11.57
CA THR A 235 -22.98 10.43 -11.52
C THR A 235 -21.59 10.62 -10.90
N TYR A 236 -20.94 11.75 -11.22
CA TYR A 236 -19.65 12.12 -10.64
C TYR A 236 -19.63 12.01 -9.11
N GLU A 237 -20.65 12.49 -8.42
CA GLU A 237 -20.74 12.47 -6.97
C GLU A 237 -20.74 11.04 -6.41
N LYS A 238 -21.51 10.12 -7.03
CA LYS A 238 -21.56 8.72 -6.64
C LYS A 238 -20.22 8.02 -6.89
N ARG A 239 -19.61 8.26 -8.04
CA ARG A 239 -18.31 7.71 -8.43
C ARG A 239 -17.21 8.18 -7.48
N PHE A 240 -17.14 9.48 -7.20
CA PHE A 240 -16.14 10.04 -6.29
C PHE A 240 -16.33 9.54 -4.86
N ASN A 241 -17.58 9.45 -4.38
CA ASN A 241 -17.88 8.87 -3.05
C ASN A 241 -17.54 7.38 -2.98
N PHE A 242 -17.80 6.61 -4.03
CA PHE A 242 -17.38 5.21 -4.11
C PHE A 242 -15.86 5.10 -3.94
N ILE A 243 -15.07 5.81 -4.75
CA ILE A 243 -13.62 5.77 -4.69
C ILE A 243 -13.11 6.16 -3.30
N LYS A 244 -13.65 7.23 -2.71
CA LYS A 244 -13.30 7.63 -1.33
C LYS A 244 -13.58 6.51 -0.32
N ASN A 245 -14.71 5.84 -0.44
CA ASN A 245 -15.07 4.75 0.47
C ASN A 245 -14.14 3.54 0.30
N GLU A 246 -13.72 3.22 -0.93
CA GLU A 246 -12.76 2.14 -1.17
C GLU A 246 -11.37 2.48 -0.57
N PHE A 247 -10.91 3.72 -0.71
CA PHE A 247 -9.71 4.18 0.00
C PHE A 247 -9.86 4.07 1.52
N ALA A 248 -11.02 4.45 2.07
CA ALA A 248 -11.30 4.32 3.49
C ALA A 248 -11.19 2.86 3.98
N LYS A 249 -11.70 1.90 3.21
CA LYS A 249 -11.56 0.47 3.52
C LYS A 249 -10.10 0.01 3.47
N LEU A 250 -9.33 0.44 2.46
CA LEU A 250 -7.91 0.10 2.32
C LEU A 250 -7.07 0.50 3.52
N ILE A 251 -7.40 1.64 4.15
CA ILE A 251 -6.68 2.17 5.30
C ILE A 251 -7.26 1.72 6.64
N GLY A 252 -8.27 0.86 6.62
CA GLY A 252 -8.90 0.32 7.83
C GLY A 252 -9.80 1.32 8.56
N TRP A 253 -10.24 2.37 7.86
CA TRP A 253 -11.23 3.28 8.41
C TRP A 253 -12.62 2.63 8.41
N THR A 254 -13.24 2.50 9.58
CA THR A 254 -14.58 1.98 9.72
C THR A 254 -15.44 2.96 10.51
N ALA A 255 -16.74 2.99 10.23
CA ALA A 255 -17.70 3.80 11.01
C ALA A 255 -17.74 3.44 12.52
N LYS A 256 -17.15 2.32 12.91
CA LYS A 256 -17.08 1.83 14.30
C LYS A 256 -15.74 2.13 14.98
N GLY A 257 -14.71 2.51 14.23
CA GLY A 257 -13.35 2.73 14.76
C GLY A 257 -12.92 4.18 14.63
N LYS A 258 -12.43 4.74 15.73
CA LYS A 258 -11.83 6.08 15.80
C LYS A 258 -10.43 6.10 15.18
N PHE A 259 -10.29 5.80 13.89
CA PHE A 259 -9.26 6.47 13.12
C PHE A 259 -9.76 7.87 12.83
N ASP A 260 -8.88 8.86 12.81
CA ASP A 260 -9.21 10.27 12.69
C ASP A 260 -10.35 10.50 11.70
N SER A 261 -11.45 11.10 12.16
CA SER A 261 -12.71 11.25 11.44
C SER A 261 -12.63 12.15 10.19
N LYS A 262 -11.44 12.59 9.81
CA LYS A 262 -11.22 13.53 8.70
C LYS A 262 -10.98 12.87 7.34
N PHE A 263 -10.71 11.58 7.28
CA PHE A 263 -10.56 10.88 6.02
C PHE A 263 -11.94 10.54 5.40
N PRO A 264 -12.07 10.61 4.08
CA PRO A 264 -11.09 11.06 3.12
C PRO A 264 -11.06 12.61 3.03
N ARG A 265 -9.87 13.18 3.23
CA ARG A 265 -9.65 14.62 3.03
C ARG A 265 -9.56 14.90 1.54
N PHE A 266 -10.11 16.03 1.12
CA PHE A 266 -10.13 16.46 -0.27
C PHE A 266 -9.67 17.91 -0.39
N ASN A 267 -8.56 18.11 -1.09
CA ASN A 267 -8.03 19.44 -1.35
C ASN A 267 -8.67 20.04 -2.60
N LYS A 268 -9.67 20.92 -2.36
CA LYS A 268 -10.41 21.58 -3.43
C LYS A 268 -9.54 22.52 -4.27
N ASP A 269 -8.50 23.12 -3.67
CA ASP A 269 -7.63 24.05 -4.38
C ASP A 269 -6.70 23.30 -5.31
N VAL A 270 -6.15 22.17 -4.90
CA VAL A 270 -5.40 21.28 -5.79
C VAL A 270 -6.28 20.81 -6.95
N ALA A 271 -7.49 20.33 -6.67
CA ALA A 271 -8.40 19.85 -7.70
C ALA A 271 -8.79 20.95 -8.70
N ARG A 272 -8.99 22.18 -8.19
CA ARG A 272 -9.30 23.34 -9.05
C ARG A 272 -8.12 23.69 -9.94
N GLU A 273 -6.92 23.79 -9.39
CA GLU A 273 -5.72 24.15 -10.16
C GLU A 273 -5.39 23.08 -11.21
N GLU A 274 -5.49 21.79 -10.87
CA GLU A 274 -5.34 20.67 -11.83
C GLU A 274 -6.35 20.80 -12.98
N ASN A 275 -7.59 21.16 -12.67
CA ASN A 275 -8.63 21.32 -13.68
C ASN A 275 -8.41 22.56 -14.56
N PHE A 276 -7.81 23.63 -14.03
CA PHE A 276 -7.55 24.86 -14.82
C PHE A 276 -6.26 24.81 -15.63
N THR A 277 -5.22 24.12 -15.12
CA THR A 277 -3.87 24.15 -15.72
C THR A 277 -3.47 22.80 -16.33
N GLY A 278 -4.29 21.78 -16.18
CA GLY A 278 -4.02 20.43 -16.66
C GLY A 278 -4.17 20.24 -18.17
N TYR A 279 -3.75 21.22 -18.98
CA TYR A 279 -3.92 21.19 -20.45
C TYR A 279 -3.42 19.92 -21.11
N HIS A 280 -2.31 19.37 -20.60
CA HIS A 280 -1.75 18.14 -21.12
C HIS A 280 -2.67 16.92 -20.86
N ASN A 281 -3.23 16.83 -19.66
CA ASN A 281 -4.20 15.79 -19.32
C ASN A 281 -5.53 15.98 -20.08
N MET A 282 -5.93 17.23 -20.36
CA MET A 282 -7.08 17.52 -21.24
C MET A 282 -6.83 17.02 -22.65
N ALA A 283 -5.65 17.30 -23.22
CA ALA A 283 -5.26 16.79 -24.53
C ALA A 283 -5.29 15.24 -24.57
N ILE A 284 -4.79 14.58 -23.53
CA ILE A 284 -4.89 13.13 -23.38
C ILE A 284 -6.37 12.68 -23.35
N GLY A 285 -7.22 13.34 -22.57
CA GLY A 285 -8.64 13.02 -22.46
C GLY A 285 -9.35 13.07 -23.82
N TYR A 286 -9.13 14.13 -24.61
CA TYR A 286 -9.68 14.25 -25.95
C TYR A 286 -9.12 13.22 -26.93
N LEU A 287 -7.83 12.89 -26.83
CA LEU A 287 -7.24 11.81 -27.63
C LEU A 287 -7.88 10.45 -27.32
N LEU A 288 -8.14 10.16 -26.05
CA LEU A 288 -8.80 8.93 -25.62
C LEU A 288 -10.26 8.86 -26.09
N MET A 289 -10.94 10.01 -26.16
CA MET A 289 -12.28 10.10 -26.73
C MET A 289 -12.28 9.85 -28.24
N GLU A 290 -11.34 10.45 -28.99
CA GLU A 290 -11.18 10.25 -30.42
C GLU A 290 -11.03 8.77 -30.80
N THR A 291 -10.31 8.01 -29.96
CA THR A 291 -10.13 6.56 -30.15
C THR A 291 -11.37 5.73 -29.81
N GLY A 292 -12.42 6.33 -29.25
CA GLY A 292 -13.67 5.67 -28.86
C GLY A 292 -13.54 4.75 -27.64
N ASN A 293 -12.46 4.89 -26.86
CA ASN A 293 -12.16 4.00 -25.73
C ASN A 293 -12.67 4.54 -24.38
N LEU A 294 -12.93 5.86 -24.25
CA LEU A 294 -13.57 6.39 -23.05
C LEU A 294 -15.02 5.93 -22.96
N PRO A 295 -15.50 5.47 -21.81
CA PRO A 295 -16.90 5.13 -21.64
C PRO A 295 -17.77 6.33 -21.91
N ASP A 296 -18.59 6.25 -22.95
CA ASP A 296 -19.56 7.28 -23.31
C ASP A 296 -20.95 6.86 -22.81
N LYS A 297 -21.53 7.62 -21.91
CA LYS A 297 -22.92 7.43 -21.44
C LYS A 297 -23.94 7.56 -22.60
N GLU A 298 -23.53 8.16 -23.71
CA GLU A 298 -24.37 8.44 -24.86
C GLU A 298 -23.97 7.69 -26.14
N ASN A 299 -23.67 6.37 -26.06
CA ASN A 299 -23.68 5.55 -27.31
C ASN A 299 -25.03 5.60 -28.06
N ASN A 300 -25.96 6.42 -27.59
CA ASN A 300 -27.14 6.90 -28.31
C ASN A 300 -26.88 8.06 -29.30
N HIS A 301 -25.68 8.69 -29.28
CA HIS A 301 -25.39 9.82 -30.19
C HIS A 301 -25.27 9.43 -31.66
N LYS A 302 -24.88 8.21 -31.99
CA LYS A 302 -24.95 7.73 -33.38
C LYS A 302 -26.38 7.73 -33.93
N LYS A 303 -27.43 7.84 -33.09
CA LYS A 303 -28.84 8.00 -33.48
C LYS A 303 -29.32 9.46 -33.54
N LYS A 304 -28.56 10.44 -33.00
CA LYS A 304 -29.00 11.85 -32.91
C LYS A 304 -28.30 12.82 -33.89
N VAL A 305 -27.51 12.34 -34.84
CA VAL A 305 -26.86 13.19 -35.86
C VAL A 305 -27.89 13.98 -36.75
N ASN A 306 -29.18 13.74 -36.53
CA ASN A 306 -30.24 14.45 -37.26
C ASN A 306 -30.93 15.58 -36.48
N GLN A 307 -30.45 15.97 -35.27
CA GLN A 307 -30.96 17.17 -34.60
C GLN A 307 -29.97 18.33 -34.79
N LYS A 308 -30.46 19.41 -35.44
CA LYS A 308 -29.73 20.67 -35.57
C LYS A 308 -29.31 21.18 -34.20
N HIS A 309 -28.00 21.20 -33.93
CA HIS A 309 -27.42 21.89 -32.80
C HIS A 309 -27.16 23.34 -33.17
N ASP A 310 -28.02 24.27 -32.75
CA ASP A 310 -27.87 25.71 -32.97
C ASP A 310 -26.91 26.39 -31.98
N ASN A 311 -26.31 25.66 -31.02
CA ASN A 311 -25.28 26.16 -30.11
C ASN A 311 -24.13 25.16 -30.04
N PHE A 312 -23.08 25.43 -30.77
CA PHE A 312 -21.82 24.68 -30.78
C PHE A 312 -20.98 25.13 -29.58
N ASP A 313 -21.08 24.41 -28.47
CA ASP A 313 -20.21 24.63 -27.32
C ASP A 313 -19.00 23.70 -27.45
N PHE A 314 -17.91 24.19 -28.01
CA PHE A 314 -16.67 23.43 -28.28
C PHE A 314 -15.98 22.87 -27.06
N TYR A 315 -16.43 23.21 -25.84
CA TYR A 315 -15.72 22.94 -24.60
C TYR A 315 -16.45 21.99 -23.62
N ASN A 316 -17.60 21.44 -24.00
CA ASN A 316 -18.46 20.68 -23.10
C ASN A 316 -18.84 19.30 -23.66
N GLU A 317 -17.84 18.45 -23.91
CA GLU A 317 -18.10 17.01 -24.06
C GLU A 317 -18.23 16.39 -22.66
N PRO A 318 -19.42 15.96 -22.21
CA PRO A 318 -19.68 15.55 -20.83
C PRO A 318 -18.80 14.38 -20.37
N SER A 319 -18.52 13.40 -21.24
CA SER A 319 -17.77 12.19 -20.92
C SER A 319 -16.29 12.48 -20.59
N VAL A 320 -15.60 13.27 -21.40
CA VAL A 320 -14.20 13.66 -21.18
C VAL A 320 -14.08 14.53 -19.94
N THR A 321 -14.96 15.54 -19.82
CA THR A 321 -14.96 16.48 -18.70
C THR A 321 -15.24 15.78 -17.39
N GLU A 322 -16.17 14.83 -17.33
CA GLU A 322 -16.45 14.05 -16.13
C GLU A 322 -15.28 13.13 -15.76
N ALA A 323 -14.69 12.41 -16.71
CA ALA A 323 -13.55 11.53 -16.46
C ALA A 323 -12.34 12.31 -15.93
N LEU A 324 -12.02 13.45 -16.54
CA LEU A 324 -10.93 14.33 -16.10
C LEU A 324 -11.22 14.94 -14.73
N LYS A 325 -12.42 15.45 -14.49
CA LYS A 325 -12.84 15.98 -13.20
C LYS A 325 -12.71 14.93 -12.10
N LEU A 326 -13.14 13.69 -12.36
CA LEU A 326 -13.01 12.59 -11.42
C LEU A 326 -11.53 12.25 -11.16
N TYR A 327 -10.72 12.13 -12.21
CA TYR A 327 -9.29 11.86 -12.12
C TYR A 327 -8.56 12.94 -11.31
N PHE A 328 -8.76 14.22 -11.60
CA PHE A 328 -8.18 15.33 -10.84
C PHE A 328 -8.62 15.33 -9.38
N SER A 329 -9.90 15.04 -9.12
CA SER A 329 -10.42 14.97 -7.76
C SER A 329 -9.80 13.83 -6.96
N VAL A 330 -9.59 12.67 -7.57
CA VAL A 330 -8.92 11.54 -6.90
C VAL A 330 -7.43 11.84 -6.67
N CYS A 331 -6.74 12.46 -7.61
CA CYS A 331 -5.35 12.94 -7.42
C CYS A 331 -5.23 13.94 -6.26
N SER A 332 -6.30 14.70 -5.99
CA SER A 332 -6.35 15.74 -4.96
C SER A 332 -6.84 15.26 -3.59
N LEU A 333 -7.02 13.95 -3.42
CA LEU A 333 -7.22 13.37 -2.09
C LEU A 333 -5.93 13.55 -1.28
N GLU A 334 -6.09 13.87 0.01
CA GLU A 334 -5.00 14.00 0.94
C GLU A 334 -4.98 12.85 1.93
N MET A 335 -3.79 12.32 2.15
CA MET A 335 -3.52 11.23 3.09
C MET A 335 -2.23 11.50 3.85
N THR A 336 -2.11 10.89 5.01
CA THR A 336 -0.84 10.83 5.75
C THR A 336 0.03 9.67 5.27
N ALA A 337 1.32 9.69 5.59
CA ALA A 337 2.20 8.57 5.27
C ALA A 337 1.72 7.26 5.91
N THR A 338 1.10 7.32 7.09
CA THR A 338 0.54 6.13 7.76
C THR A 338 -0.64 5.54 7.01
N GLU A 339 -1.55 6.37 6.53
CA GLU A 339 -2.71 5.91 5.75
C GLU A 339 -2.28 5.27 4.43
N VAL A 340 -1.33 5.88 3.73
CA VAL A 340 -0.78 5.32 2.49
C VAL A 340 -0.01 4.02 2.76
N ALA A 341 0.78 3.95 3.84
CA ALA A 341 1.46 2.71 4.24
C ALA A 341 0.47 1.59 4.57
N MET A 342 -0.67 1.91 5.19
CA MET A 342 -1.74 0.94 5.47
C MET A 342 -2.38 0.44 4.17
N ALA A 343 -2.69 1.32 3.21
CA ALA A 343 -3.20 0.92 1.90
C ALA A 343 -2.20 0.01 1.15
N ALA A 344 -0.90 0.35 1.20
CA ALA A 344 0.17 -0.48 0.67
C ALA A 344 0.29 -1.83 1.40
N ALA A 345 0.10 -1.85 2.73
CA ALA A 345 0.08 -3.08 3.52
C ALA A 345 -1.14 -3.97 3.20
N THR A 346 -2.28 -3.37 2.84
CA THR A 346 -3.44 -4.11 2.33
C THR A 346 -3.11 -4.79 1.00
N LEU A 347 -2.36 -4.15 0.10
CA LEU A 347 -1.82 -4.82 -1.10
C LEU A 347 -0.81 -5.91 -0.72
N ALA A 348 0.11 -5.65 0.22
CA ALA A 348 1.08 -6.64 0.69
C ALA A 348 0.40 -7.87 1.31
N ASN A 349 -0.77 -7.69 1.93
CA ASN A 349 -1.58 -8.72 2.57
C ASN A 349 -2.66 -9.32 1.63
N ASN A 350 -2.39 -9.38 0.34
CA ASN A 350 -3.29 -9.96 -0.67
C ASN A 350 -4.71 -9.36 -0.66
N GLY A 351 -4.84 -8.07 -0.39
CA GLY A 351 -6.09 -7.35 -0.40
C GLY A 351 -6.89 -7.40 0.90
N VAL A 352 -6.33 -7.94 1.97
CA VAL A 352 -6.93 -7.94 3.32
C VAL A 352 -6.31 -6.82 4.14
N CYS A 353 -7.14 -5.93 4.67
CA CYS A 353 -6.66 -4.84 5.53
C CYS A 353 -6.07 -5.40 6.83
N PRO A 354 -4.82 -5.05 7.20
CA PRO A 354 -4.15 -5.61 8.37
C PRO A 354 -4.89 -5.40 9.69
N VAL A 355 -5.56 -4.27 9.85
CA VAL A 355 -6.18 -3.88 11.15
C VAL A 355 -7.66 -4.20 11.26
N THR A 356 -8.41 -4.26 10.16
CA THR A 356 -9.83 -4.66 10.19
C THR A 356 -10.04 -6.13 9.88
N GLN A 357 -9.07 -6.76 9.21
CA GLN A 357 -9.16 -8.12 8.66
C GLN A 357 -10.23 -8.29 7.58
N ASP A 358 -10.79 -7.18 7.09
CA ASP A 358 -11.73 -7.20 5.98
C ASP A 358 -10.99 -7.39 4.65
N ARG A 359 -11.56 -8.22 3.79
CA ARG A 359 -11.10 -8.33 2.40
C ARG A 359 -11.63 -7.14 1.60
N VAL A 360 -10.73 -6.24 1.24
CA VAL A 360 -11.04 -5.03 0.46
C VAL A 360 -10.86 -5.28 -1.05
N LEU A 361 -9.83 -6.05 -1.42
CA LEU A 361 -9.53 -6.41 -2.80
C LEU A 361 -9.40 -7.93 -2.93
N ASN A 362 -9.78 -8.47 -4.07
CA ASN A 362 -9.52 -9.86 -4.39
C ASN A 362 -8.02 -10.12 -4.55
N GLN A 363 -7.57 -11.30 -4.14
CA GLN A 363 -6.18 -11.70 -4.30
C GLN A 363 -5.72 -11.66 -5.77
N LYS A 364 -6.62 -11.97 -6.71
CA LYS A 364 -6.33 -11.92 -8.14
C LYS A 364 -6.05 -10.48 -8.60
N THR A 365 -6.87 -9.53 -8.17
CA THR A 365 -6.70 -8.09 -8.44
C THR A 365 -5.33 -7.59 -7.99
N VAL A 366 -4.95 -7.93 -6.76
CA VAL A 366 -3.64 -7.56 -6.22
C VAL A 366 -2.50 -8.17 -7.04
N ARG A 367 -2.60 -9.48 -7.34
CA ARG A 367 -1.61 -10.19 -8.17
C ARG A 367 -1.46 -9.55 -9.56
N ASP A 368 -2.56 -9.10 -10.16
CA ASP A 368 -2.55 -8.53 -11.51
C ASP A 368 -2.07 -7.05 -11.49
N CYS A 369 -2.21 -6.34 -10.36
CA CYS A 369 -1.74 -4.97 -10.18
C CYS A 369 -0.22 -4.86 -9.92
N LEU A 370 0.34 -5.71 -9.05
CA LEU A 370 1.72 -5.56 -8.58
C LEU A 370 2.78 -5.63 -9.69
N PRO A 371 2.70 -6.48 -10.72
CA PRO A 371 3.66 -6.49 -11.83
C PRO A 371 3.66 -5.20 -12.64
N ILE A 372 2.48 -4.62 -12.89
CA ILE A 372 2.36 -3.34 -13.60
C ILE A 372 2.90 -2.20 -12.74
N LEU A 373 2.60 -2.21 -11.44
CA LEU A 373 3.16 -1.27 -10.47
C LEU A 373 4.70 -1.32 -10.46
N GLN A 374 5.26 -2.52 -10.51
CA GLN A 374 6.71 -2.74 -10.54
C GLN A 374 7.36 -2.21 -11.82
N SER A 375 6.77 -2.49 -12.98
CA SER A 375 7.34 -2.12 -14.29
C SER A 375 7.18 -0.63 -14.62
N SER A 376 6.18 0.06 -14.04
CA SER A 376 5.75 1.39 -14.51
C SER A 376 5.43 2.38 -13.38
N GLY A 377 5.65 2.02 -12.11
CA GLY A 377 5.20 2.82 -10.97
C GLY A 377 6.06 4.04 -10.64
N MET A 378 7.34 4.07 -11.07
CA MET A 378 8.31 5.11 -10.71
C MET A 378 8.65 6.02 -11.89
N TYR A 379 7.62 6.34 -12.71
CA TYR A 379 7.78 7.14 -13.91
C TYR A 379 8.87 6.60 -14.83
N ASP A 380 9.66 7.50 -15.45
CA ASP A 380 10.73 7.12 -16.38
C ASP A 380 11.91 6.42 -15.69
N ALA A 381 11.93 6.41 -14.35
CA ALA A 381 12.95 5.71 -13.55
C ALA A 381 12.55 4.28 -13.14
N SER A 382 11.42 3.75 -13.58
CA SER A 382 10.89 2.46 -13.09
C SER A 382 11.88 1.31 -13.25
N GLY A 383 12.57 1.21 -14.40
CA GLY A 383 13.56 0.16 -14.64
C GLY A 383 14.79 0.26 -13.72
N ALA A 384 15.35 1.46 -13.56
CA ALA A 384 16.50 1.69 -12.68
C ALA A 384 16.10 1.48 -11.20
N PHE A 385 14.92 1.93 -10.80
CA PHE A 385 14.39 1.70 -9.46
C PHE A 385 14.20 0.20 -9.19
N PHE A 386 13.65 -0.53 -10.14
CA PHE A 386 13.49 -1.97 -9.99
C PHE A 386 14.84 -2.70 -9.84
N GLN A 387 15.84 -2.34 -10.63
CA GLN A 387 17.18 -2.92 -10.49
C GLN A 387 17.79 -2.66 -9.11
N GLN A 388 17.58 -1.48 -8.53
CA GLN A 388 18.24 -1.05 -7.31
C GLN A 388 17.47 -1.39 -6.03
N VAL A 389 16.15 -1.40 -6.10
CA VAL A 389 15.25 -1.59 -4.95
C VAL A 389 14.47 -2.89 -5.06
N GLY A 390 14.06 -3.28 -6.27
CA GLY A 390 13.42 -4.57 -6.58
C GLY A 390 12.04 -4.77 -5.97
N LEU A 391 11.30 -3.70 -5.71
CA LEU A 391 9.97 -3.73 -5.08
C LEU A 391 8.93 -3.01 -5.93
N PRO A 392 7.67 -3.49 -5.98
CA PRO A 392 6.57 -2.72 -6.50
C PRO A 392 6.44 -1.40 -5.73
N ALA A 393 6.41 -0.27 -6.44
CA ALA A 393 6.36 1.05 -5.83
C ALA A 393 5.61 2.04 -6.70
N LYS A 394 5.04 3.08 -6.08
CA LYS A 394 4.41 4.20 -6.80
C LYS A 394 4.83 5.53 -6.21
N SER A 395 5.26 6.42 -7.09
CA SER A 395 5.58 7.80 -6.78
C SER A 395 4.43 8.75 -7.11
N GLY A 396 4.32 9.83 -6.35
CA GLY A 396 3.42 10.94 -6.58
C GLY A 396 4.16 12.27 -6.46
N VAL A 397 3.88 13.21 -7.36
CA VAL A 397 4.55 14.52 -7.40
C VAL A 397 4.23 15.42 -6.18
N GLY A 398 3.30 14.99 -5.31
CA GLY A 398 3.12 15.57 -3.97
C GLY A 398 4.24 15.24 -2.98
N GLY A 399 5.24 14.44 -3.39
CA GLY A 399 6.39 14.06 -2.55
C GLY A 399 6.27 12.70 -1.89
N GLY A 400 5.17 11.99 -2.11
CA GLY A 400 4.97 10.63 -1.58
C GLY A 400 5.54 9.55 -2.49
N VAL A 401 6.11 8.51 -1.87
CA VAL A 401 6.45 7.23 -2.50
C VAL A 401 5.97 6.10 -1.60
N PHE A 402 5.20 5.16 -2.12
CA PHE A 402 4.93 3.94 -1.37
C PHE A 402 5.55 2.71 -2.04
N LEU A 403 5.88 1.72 -1.21
CA LEU A 403 6.43 0.44 -1.61
C LEU A 403 5.57 -0.68 -1.03
N VAL A 404 5.48 -1.78 -1.78
CA VAL A 404 4.82 -3.00 -1.34
C VAL A 404 5.86 -4.11 -1.23
N ILE A 405 6.02 -4.66 -0.03
CA ILE A 405 6.79 -5.90 0.18
C ILE A 405 5.77 -7.01 0.38
N PRO A 406 5.50 -7.83 -0.65
CA PRO A 406 4.45 -8.85 -0.60
C PRO A 406 4.61 -9.76 0.61
N GLN A 407 3.49 -10.07 1.28
CA GLN A 407 3.40 -10.91 2.47
C GLN A 407 4.18 -10.39 3.70
N LEU A 408 4.66 -9.14 3.68
CA LEU A 408 5.42 -8.59 4.79
C LEU A 408 4.91 -7.23 5.24
N MET A 409 4.98 -6.18 4.39
CA MET A 409 4.63 -4.82 4.81
C MET A 409 4.37 -3.87 3.63
N GLY A 410 3.66 -2.79 3.92
CA GLY A 410 3.61 -1.58 3.13
C GLY A 410 4.44 -0.47 3.78
N ILE A 411 5.12 0.30 2.95
CA ILE A 411 5.94 1.44 3.37
C ILE A 411 5.45 2.68 2.63
N CYS A 412 5.32 3.81 3.31
CA CYS A 412 5.19 5.11 2.66
C CYS A 412 6.22 6.08 3.21
N ILE A 413 6.88 6.78 2.29
CA ILE A 413 7.84 7.82 2.58
C ILE A 413 7.32 9.12 1.96
N PHE A 414 7.20 10.16 2.75
CA PHE A 414 6.79 11.49 2.33
C PHE A 414 7.95 12.46 2.45
N SER A 415 8.34 13.07 1.34
CA SER A 415 9.30 14.17 1.29
C SER A 415 9.14 14.94 -0.02
N PRO A 416 8.80 16.24 0.01
CA PRO A 416 8.36 17.00 -1.17
C PRO A 416 9.42 17.23 -2.24
N ARG A 417 10.73 17.20 -1.90
CA ARG A 417 11.80 17.41 -2.88
C ARG A 417 11.86 16.27 -3.88
N LEU A 418 11.73 16.60 -5.17
CA LEU A 418 11.69 15.66 -6.29
C LEU A 418 12.98 15.70 -7.09
N ASP A 419 13.33 14.57 -7.68
CA ASP A 419 14.35 14.47 -8.71
C ASP A 419 13.81 14.93 -10.09
N LYS A 420 14.69 14.90 -11.10
CA LYS A 420 14.32 15.31 -12.49
C LYS A 420 13.24 14.42 -13.13
N GLN A 421 13.01 13.22 -12.61
CA GLN A 421 11.99 12.29 -13.06
C GLN A 421 10.66 12.46 -12.30
N GLY A 422 10.62 13.32 -11.27
CA GLY A 422 9.43 13.59 -10.45
C GLY A 422 9.27 12.67 -9.25
N ASN A 423 10.30 11.93 -8.87
CA ASN A 423 10.28 11.05 -7.70
C ASN A 423 10.88 11.74 -6.48
N SER A 424 10.34 11.46 -5.29
CA SER A 424 10.91 11.96 -4.03
C SER A 424 12.35 11.50 -3.85
N VAL A 425 13.29 12.44 -3.77
CA VAL A 425 14.74 12.16 -3.62
C VAL A 425 15.00 11.33 -2.37
N ARG A 426 14.51 11.81 -1.20
CA ARG A 426 14.65 11.08 0.08
C ARG A 426 13.85 9.77 0.08
N GLY A 427 12.71 9.74 -0.64
CA GLY A 427 11.91 8.52 -0.80
C GLY A 427 12.68 7.40 -1.49
N ILE A 428 13.35 7.70 -2.61
CA ILE A 428 14.21 6.74 -3.32
C ILE A 428 15.40 6.33 -2.47
N GLU A 429 16.08 7.29 -1.84
CA GLU A 429 17.27 7.02 -1.02
C GLU A 429 16.93 6.12 0.17
N MET A 430 15.81 6.39 0.86
CA MET A 430 15.35 5.56 1.97
C MET A 430 15.00 4.13 1.51
N ALA A 431 14.34 3.98 0.36
CA ALA A 431 14.04 2.68 -0.22
C ALA A 431 15.31 1.88 -0.51
N LYS A 432 16.35 2.52 -1.08
CA LYS A 432 17.67 1.89 -1.32
C LYS A 432 18.34 1.46 -0.02
N GLN A 433 18.32 2.28 1.03
CA GLN A 433 18.93 1.93 2.31
C GLN A 433 18.21 0.74 2.96
N ILE A 434 16.88 0.69 2.90
CA ILE A 434 16.11 -0.44 3.42
C ILE A 434 16.51 -1.73 2.68
N THR A 435 16.52 -1.72 1.35
CA THR A 435 16.83 -2.92 0.56
C THR A 435 18.31 -3.29 0.58
N SER A 436 19.21 -2.35 0.89
CA SER A 436 20.64 -2.66 1.09
C SER A 436 20.89 -3.40 2.41
N LYS A 437 20.09 -3.16 3.44
CA LYS A 437 20.24 -3.78 4.76
C LYS A 437 19.40 -5.05 4.92
N TYR A 438 18.22 -5.09 4.31
CA TYR A 438 17.28 -6.19 4.49
C TYR A 438 17.09 -7.01 3.21
N LEU A 439 16.92 -8.32 3.35
CA LEU A 439 16.60 -9.23 2.27
C LEU A 439 15.11 -9.11 1.88
N VAL A 440 14.77 -8.08 1.15
CA VAL A 440 13.41 -7.77 0.72
C VAL A 440 13.29 -7.47 -0.78
N HIS A 441 14.40 -7.42 -1.51
CA HIS A 441 14.39 -7.33 -2.97
C HIS A 441 13.80 -8.63 -3.55
N MET A 442 12.98 -8.52 -4.59
CA MET A 442 12.26 -9.66 -5.18
C MET A 442 13.17 -10.84 -5.57
N PHE A 443 14.43 -10.58 -5.91
CA PHE A 443 15.42 -11.59 -6.31
C PHE A 443 16.43 -11.93 -5.21
N ASP A 444 16.24 -11.50 -3.99
CA ASP A 444 17.16 -11.83 -2.88
C ASP A 444 17.25 -13.32 -2.57
N GLY A 445 16.20 -14.10 -2.88
CA GLY A 445 16.23 -15.56 -2.75
C GLY A 445 17.24 -16.29 -3.66
N ALA A 446 17.83 -15.58 -4.64
CA ALA A 446 18.88 -16.11 -5.52
C ALA A 446 20.30 -15.82 -4.98
N MET A 447 20.45 -15.10 -3.87
CA MET A 447 21.72 -14.67 -3.31
C MET A 447 21.86 -15.12 -1.84
N THR A 448 22.90 -15.88 -1.55
CA THR A 448 23.38 -16.06 -0.16
C THR A 448 24.24 -14.86 0.20
N ASN A 449 23.72 -13.93 0.98
CA ASN A 449 24.46 -12.74 1.40
C ASN A 449 24.48 -12.64 2.93
N ALA A 450 25.64 -12.95 3.53
CA ALA A 450 25.85 -12.94 4.97
C ALA A 450 25.67 -11.54 5.61
N ASP A 451 25.78 -10.48 4.82
CA ASP A 451 25.81 -9.08 5.29
C ASP A 451 24.40 -8.45 5.42
N ARG A 452 23.36 -9.10 4.88
CA ARG A 452 22.00 -8.58 4.89
C ARG A 452 21.10 -9.42 5.78
N ILE A 453 20.09 -8.81 6.35
CA ILE A 453 19.21 -9.41 7.37
C ILE A 453 17.86 -9.75 6.74
N ASP A 454 17.38 -11.00 6.91
CA ASP A 454 15.98 -11.30 6.65
C ASP A 454 15.12 -10.79 7.83
N PRO A 455 14.29 -9.75 7.63
CA PRO A 455 13.54 -9.15 8.73
C PRO A 455 12.41 -10.05 9.27
N ARG A 456 12.09 -11.14 8.56
CA ARG A 456 11.06 -12.14 8.94
C ARG A 456 11.60 -13.18 9.93
N ILE A 457 12.92 -13.26 10.11
CA ILE A 457 13.59 -14.23 10.95
C ILE A 457 14.20 -13.53 12.17
N PRO A 458 13.99 -14.01 13.40
CA PRO A 458 14.65 -13.45 14.57
C PRO A 458 16.17 -13.36 14.41
N ILE A 459 16.77 -12.25 14.77
CA ILE A 459 18.22 -12.00 14.61
C ILE A 459 19.06 -13.10 15.27
N SER A 460 18.61 -13.60 16.43
CA SER A 460 19.28 -14.72 17.11
C SER A 460 19.34 -15.98 16.24
N ARG A 461 18.26 -16.28 15.52
CA ARG A 461 18.16 -17.44 14.63
C ARG A 461 18.93 -17.21 13.33
N TRP A 462 18.89 -16.00 12.80
CA TRP A 462 19.62 -15.59 11.60
C TRP A 462 21.14 -15.74 11.81
N ARG A 463 21.67 -15.22 12.92
CA ARG A 463 23.09 -15.35 13.27
C ARG A 463 23.52 -16.80 13.47
N ALA A 464 22.67 -17.62 14.12
CA ALA A 464 22.95 -19.04 14.31
C ALA A 464 23.05 -19.79 12.96
N ASN A 465 22.18 -19.50 12.00
CA ASN A 465 22.22 -20.07 10.66
C ASN A 465 23.48 -19.64 9.90
N SER A 466 23.83 -18.36 9.93
CA SER A 466 25.02 -17.82 9.27
C SER A 466 26.32 -18.41 9.85
N CYS A 467 26.39 -18.61 11.18
CA CYS A 467 27.51 -19.30 11.79
C CYS A 467 27.57 -20.79 11.39
N GLY A 468 26.42 -21.45 11.30
CA GLY A 468 26.33 -22.84 10.86
C GLY A 468 26.78 -23.02 9.42
N GLU A 469 26.37 -22.13 8.50
CA GLU A 469 26.80 -22.09 7.12
C GLU A 469 28.30 -21.84 6.99
N ALA A 470 28.85 -20.88 7.75
CA ALA A 470 30.29 -20.60 7.77
C ALA A 470 31.10 -21.79 8.29
N ILE A 471 30.64 -22.46 9.33
CA ILE A 471 31.28 -23.68 9.87
C ILE A 471 31.23 -24.81 8.85
N TRP A 472 30.10 -24.98 8.15
CA TRP A 472 29.96 -26.00 7.09
C TRP A 472 30.89 -25.71 5.90
N ALA A 473 30.93 -24.47 5.42
CA ALA A 473 31.82 -24.06 4.33
C ALA A 473 33.29 -24.26 4.69
N ALA A 474 33.70 -23.85 5.89
CA ALA A 474 35.07 -24.07 6.39
C ALA A 474 35.40 -25.57 6.51
N SER A 475 34.45 -26.42 6.94
CA SER A 475 34.68 -27.88 7.06
C SER A 475 34.80 -28.57 5.71
N ASN A 476 34.25 -27.99 4.65
CA ASN A 476 34.32 -28.52 3.28
C ASN A 476 35.38 -27.87 2.39
N GLY A 477 36.14 -26.93 2.94
CA GLY A 477 37.24 -26.26 2.21
C GLY A 477 36.79 -25.21 1.18
N ASP A 478 35.59 -24.66 1.35
CA ASP A 478 35.00 -23.64 0.51
C ASP A 478 35.41 -22.21 0.93
N ILE A 479 36.21 -22.07 2.01
CA ILE A 479 36.81 -20.81 2.52
C ILE A 479 38.30 -21.01 2.73
#